data_a43e011b40144ec532966ee3edf6767e
#
_entry.id   a43e011b40144ec532966ee3edf6767e
#
_cell.length_a   1.000
_cell.length_b   1.000
_cell.length_c   1.000
_cell.angle_alpha   90.00
_cell.angle_beta   90.00
_cell.angle_gamma   90.00
#
_symmetry.space_group_name_H-M   'P 1'
#
loop_
_entity.id
_entity.type
_entity.pdbx_description
1 polymer ?
#
loop_
_entity_poly.entity_id
_entity_poly.type
_entity_poly.pdbx_seq_one_letter_code
_entity_poly.pdbx_strand_id
1 'polypeptide(L)'
;MNNLSPRGCISKPLAVAAPRAAREDFTTMEIIYRYDGTFEGFLCCVFDSYVNKEYPAQFQDEAHIESSLFPARWVETDPHHAQRVLTSLGKLDPYARELVVKGFLTCAPEKEKIIYRFIHTLYDVGPSLLRRLSDDAVLPLLKAVRHLDGEVHLLKGFVRFSDFEGTLVGEIKPKNRVLPLLRPHFCDRMYNETFLLYDRTHQEALVHQPGKWAILPLEEFQMAAPSAQEAQYRRLWKRFYDTIEIKERHNPRRRMSNMPKRYWETMTEFQDEDYFQAGTDTLPESREKGLPE
;
A
#
# COMPACT_ATOMS: atom_id res chain seq x y z
N MET A 1 38.09 -10.59 53.84
CA MET A 1 38.74 -9.76 52.82
C MET A 1 37.76 -9.65 51.65
N ASN A 2 37.33 -8.46 51.40
CA ASN A 2 36.11 -8.02 50.71
C ASN A 2 36.04 -8.43 49.24
N ASN A 3 34.93 -9.12 48.91
CA ASN A 3 34.42 -9.28 47.53
C ASN A 3 33.42 -8.14 47.25
N LEU A 4 33.81 -7.20 46.40
CA LEU A 4 32.95 -6.17 45.84
C LEU A 4 32.54 -6.64 44.44
N SER A 5 31.26 -7.08 44.33
CA SER A 5 30.57 -7.32 43.05
C SER A 5 30.03 -6.00 42.49
N PRO A 6 30.21 -5.67 41.20
CA PRO A 6 29.65 -4.45 40.63
C PRO A 6 28.15 -4.64 40.41
N ARG A 7 27.37 -3.74 41.00
CA ARG A 7 25.91 -3.65 40.80
C ARG A 7 25.63 -3.24 39.37
N GLY A 8 25.05 -4.16 38.60
CA GLY A 8 24.47 -3.89 37.29
C GLY A 8 23.33 -2.89 37.40
N CYS A 9 23.44 -1.83 36.62
CA CYS A 9 22.42 -0.83 36.43
C CYS A 9 21.25 -1.47 35.65
N ILE A 10 20.24 -1.97 36.36
CA ILE A 10 18.99 -2.43 35.76
C ILE A 10 18.21 -1.17 35.39
N SER A 11 18.27 -0.78 34.13
CA SER A 11 17.37 0.22 33.58
C SER A 11 15.94 -0.31 33.69
N LYS A 12 15.15 0.29 34.58
CA LYS A 12 13.72 0.01 34.73
C LYS A 12 13.04 0.23 33.36
N PRO A 13 12.18 -0.69 32.88
CA PRO A 13 11.34 -0.41 31.75
C PRO A 13 10.42 0.77 32.14
N LEU A 14 10.41 1.82 31.32
CA LEU A 14 9.42 2.89 31.46
C LEU A 14 8.03 2.23 31.33
N ALA A 15 7.36 2.11 32.46
CA ALA A 15 5.96 1.73 32.50
C ALA A 15 5.17 2.88 31.88
N VAL A 16 4.72 2.71 30.64
CA VAL A 16 3.71 3.57 30.05
C VAL A 16 2.35 3.12 30.60
N ALA A 17 2.11 3.43 31.85
CA ALA A 17 0.78 3.52 32.41
C ALA A 17 0.48 5.01 32.50
N ALA A 18 -0.11 5.59 31.47
CA ALA A 18 -0.63 6.94 31.54
C ALA A 18 -1.95 6.91 32.33
N PRO A 19 -2.02 7.56 33.50
CA PRO A 19 -3.28 7.74 34.18
C PRO A 19 -4.11 8.83 33.50
N ARG A 20 -5.37 8.76 33.73
CA ARG A 20 -6.52 9.56 33.25
C ARG A 20 -6.39 11.11 33.35
N ALA A 21 -5.23 11.64 33.72
CA ALA A 21 -4.97 13.07 33.96
C ALA A 21 -4.25 13.82 32.83
N ALA A 22 -3.96 13.16 31.68
CA ALA A 22 -3.07 13.75 30.67
C ALA A 22 -3.74 14.72 29.67
N ARG A 23 -5.02 15.08 29.87
CA ARG A 23 -5.71 16.02 28.96
C ARG A 23 -5.36 17.50 29.17
N GLU A 24 -4.79 17.86 30.29
CA GLU A 24 -4.55 19.26 30.65
C GLU A 24 -3.13 19.77 30.33
N ASP A 25 -2.21 18.87 29.92
CA ASP A 25 -0.79 19.24 29.79
C ASP A 25 -0.30 19.40 28.32
N PHE A 26 -1.14 19.15 27.31
CA PHE A 26 -0.75 19.42 25.93
C PHE A 26 -1.05 20.87 25.56
N THR A 27 -0.01 21.63 25.27
CA THR A 27 -0.16 22.98 24.75
C THR A 27 -0.77 22.87 23.36
N THR A 28 -2.02 23.36 23.20
CA THR A 28 -2.70 23.50 21.91
C THR A 28 -2.05 24.64 21.10
N MET A 29 -0.76 24.53 20.79
CA MET A 29 -0.22 25.32 19.70
C MET A 29 -0.54 24.59 18.41
N GLU A 30 -1.12 25.29 17.43
CA GLU A 30 -1.33 24.80 16.08
C GLU A 30 0.04 24.70 15.40
N ILE A 31 0.77 23.62 15.65
CA ILE A 31 2.07 23.31 15.06
C ILE A 31 1.92 22.30 13.95
N ILE A 32 2.71 22.46 12.88
CA ILE A 32 2.80 21.51 11.78
C ILE A 32 4.05 20.68 11.94
N TYR A 33 3.89 19.36 11.88
CA TYR A 33 5.03 18.45 11.82
C TYR A 33 5.34 18.08 10.37
N ARG A 34 6.61 18.30 9.97
CA ARG A 34 7.16 17.94 8.65
C ARG A 34 8.07 16.75 8.79
N TYR A 35 8.00 15.82 7.85
CA TYR A 35 8.78 14.59 7.89
C TYR A 35 9.09 14.11 6.45
N ASP A 36 9.90 13.06 6.32
CA ASP A 36 10.38 12.50 5.06
C ASP A 36 9.35 11.71 4.22
N GLY A 37 8.08 11.66 4.64
CA GLY A 37 7.03 10.92 3.95
C GLY A 37 7.04 9.41 4.23
N THR A 38 8.02 8.89 4.96
CA THR A 38 8.09 7.47 5.31
C THR A 38 7.18 7.13 6.50
N PHE A 39 6.82 5.85 6.62
CA PHE A 39 6.03 5.40 7.76
C PHE A 39 6.80 5.55 9.09
N GLU A 40 8.09 5.27 9.05
CA GLU A 40 9.00 5.45 10.19
C GLU A 40 9.06 6.92 10.62
N GLY A 41 9.17 7.84 9.65
CA GLY A 41 9.17 9.29 9.92
C GLY A 41 7.86 9.75 10.55
N PHE A 42 6.72 9.27 10.05
CA PHE A 42 5.43 9.55 10.67
C PHE A 42 5.34 9.03 12.13
N LEU A 43 5.86 7.83 12.39
CA LEU A 43 5.90 7.30 13.76
C LEU A 43 6.83 8.11 14.67
N CYS A 44 7.91 8.71 14.12
CA CYS A 44 8.74 9.66 14.84
C CYS A 44 7.98 10.95 15.18
N CYS A 45 7.10 11.42 14.28
CA CYS A 45 6.19 12.53 14.60
C CYS A 45 5.27 12.19 15.79
N VAL A 46 4.72 10.97 15.81
CA VAL A 46 3.93 10.50 16.98
C VAL A 46 4.78 10.49 18.23
N PHE A 47 6.01 9.95 18.18
CA PHE A 47 6.91 9.90 19.31
C PHE A 47 7.24 11.30 19.86
N ASP A 48 7.64 12.21 18.98
CA ASP A 48 8.03 13.57 19.34
C ASP A 48 6.87 14.39 19.92
N SER A 49 5.64 14.14 19.47
CA SER A 49 4.46 14.80 20.01
C SER A 49 4.27 14.51 21.51
N TYR A 50 4.59 13.28 21.94
CA TYR A 50 4.54 12.90 23.35
C TYR A 50 5.73 13.45 24.15
N VAL A 51 6.93 13.49 23.57
CA VAL A 51 8.13 14.04 24.21
C VAL A 51 7.97 15.53 24.44
N ASN A 52 7.49 16.25 23.44
CA ASN A 52 7.33 17.69 23.48
C ASN A 52 6.00 18.14 24.12
N LYS A 53 5.09 17.20 24.40
CA LYS A 53 3.72 17.49 24.87
C LYS A 53 2.97 18.43 23.92
N GLU A 54 3.10 18.19 22.61
CA GLU A 54 2.46 18.94 21.55
C GLU A 54 1.36 18.11 20.88
N TYR A 55 0.32 18.79 20.42
CA TYR A 55 -0.74 18.17 19.59
C TYR A 55 -0.69 18.78 18.19
N PRO A 56 0.00 18.12 17.22
CA PRO A 56 0.13 18.68 15.88
C PRO A 56 -1.23 18.86 15.20
N ALA A 57 -1.44 20.04 14.61
CA ALA A 57 -2.64 20.33 13.84
C ALA A 57 -2.62 19.64 12.46
N GLN A 58 -1.42 19.49 11.89
CA GLN A 58 -1.23 18.95 10.56
C GLN A 58 0.13 18.22 10.45
N PHE A 59 0.18 17.23 9.55
CA PHE A 59 1.40 16.54 9.13
C PHE A 59 1.62 16.80 7.65
N GLN A 60 2.85 17.13 7.26
CA GLN A 60 3.25 17.39 5.88
C GLN A 60 4.47 16.55 5.54
N ASP A 61 4.39 15.76 4.49
CA ASP A 61 5.55 15.09 3.93
C ASP A 61 6.40 16.05 3.09
N GLU A 62 7.65 15.67 2.82
CA GLU A 62 8.60 16.49 2.06
C GLU A 62 8.10 16.82 0.65
N ALA A 63 7.34 15.92 0.02
CA ALA A 63 6.81 16.09 -1.33
C ALA A 63 5.62 17.05 -1.40
N HIS A 64 4.91 17.27 -0.26
CA HIS A 64 3.67 18.04 -0.21
C HIS A 64 3.72 19.14 0.87
N ILE A 65 4.74 20.00 0.81
CA ILE A 65 4.88 21.12 1.74
C ILE A 65 3.96 22.26 1.28
N GLU A 66 2.93 22.54 2.07
CA GLU A 66 2.05 23.69 1.87
C GLU A 66 2.49 24.86 2.73
N SER A 67 2.29 26.08 2.20
CA SER A 67 2.50 27.30 2.97
C SER A 67 1.44 27.44 4.06
N SER A 68 1.87 27.70 5.28
CA SER A 68 0.98 27.87 6.42
C SER A 68 1.44 29.00 7.30
N LEU A 69 0.49 29.62 8.02
CA LEU A 69 0.78 30.63 9.06
C LEU A 69 1.22 30.00 10.39
N PHE A 70 1.02 28.67 10.54
CA PHE A 70 1.41 27.95 11.75
C PHE A 70 2.90 27.64 11.74
N PRO A 71 3.57 27.66 12.91
CA PRO A 71 4.94 27.22 13.03
C PRO A 71 5.07 25.76 12.58
N ALA A 72 6.13 25.47 11.84
CA ALA A 72 6.43 24.14 11.38
C ALA A 72 7.72 23.62 12.01
N ARG A 73 7.72 22.34 12.41
CA ARG A 73 8.89 21.64 12.93
C ARG A 73 9.21 20.47 12.01
N TRP A 74 10.47 20.35 11.63
CA TRP A 74 10.98 19.16 10.98
C TRP A 74 11.26 18.08 12.03
N VAL A 75 10.81 16.86 11.75
CA VAL A 75 11.03 15.68 12.61
C VAL A 75 11.94 14.71 11.86
N GLU A 76 13.11 14.47 12.44
CA GLU A 76 14.09 13.52 11.89
C GLU A 76 13.64 12.08 12.11
N THR A 77 13.85 11.25 11.10
CA THR A 77 13.51 9.82 11.16
C THR A 77 14.56 9.04 11.96
N ASP A 78 14.14 8.49 13.09
CA ASP A 78 14.92 7.59 13.93
C ASP A 78 14.22 6.22 14.01
N PRO A 79 14.84 5.16 13.45
CA PRO A 79 14.28 3.81 13.50
C PRO A 79 14.00 3.30 14.92
N HIS A 80 14.77 3.74 15.92
CA HIS A 80 14.54 3.34 17.30
C HIS A 80 13.28 3.97 17.88
N HIS A 81 13.01 5.25 17.58
CA HIS A 81 11.77 5.93 18.00
C HIS A 81 10.56 5.29 17.31
N ALA A 82 10.61 5.09 16.00
CA ALA A 82 9.56 4.42 15.25
C ALA A 82 9.24 3.02 15.80
N GLN A 83 10.28 2.21 16.03
CA GLN A 83 10.14 0.85 16.60
C GLN A 83 9.54 0.86 18.01
N ARG A 84 9.84 1.86 18.84
CA ARG A 84 9.25 2.00 20.18
C ARG A 84 7.75 2.22 20.10
N VAL A 85 7.27 3.09 19.18
CA VAL A 85 5.84 3.34 18.98
C VAL A 85 5.14 2.06 18.50
N LEU A 86 5.68 1.39 17.47
CA LEU A 86 5.13 0.13 16.95
C LEU A 86 5.06 -0.98 18.01
N THR A 87 6.10 -1.09 18.83
CA THR A 87 6.16 -2.09 19.90
C THR A 87 5.14 -1.77 20.99
N SER A 88 4.98 -0.49 21.33
CA SER A 88 3.99 -0.04 22.31
C SER A 88 2.57 -0.33 21.83
N LEU A 89 2.24 -0.02 20.57
CA LEU A 89 0.95 -0.32 19.97
C LEU A 89 0.66 -1.83 19.98
N GLY A 90 1.65 -2.66 19.59
CA GLY A 90 1.50 -4.11 19.58
C GLY A 90 1.33 -4.73 20.97
N LYS A 91 1.87 -4.11 22.01
CA LYS A 91 1.65 -4.52 23.42
C LYS A 91 0.27 -4.16 23.92
N LEU A 92 -0.29 -3.04 23.46
CA LEU A 92 -1.67 -2.65 23.78
C LEU A 92 -2.66 -3.56 23.08
N ASP A 93 -2.54 -3.69 21.76
CA ASP A 93 -3.38 -4.57 20.95
C ASP A 93 -2.75 -4.80 19.56
N PRO A 94 -2.53 -6.07 19.14
CA PRO A 94 -1.98 -6.39 17.82
C PRO A 94 -2.83 -5.87 16.66
N TYR A 95 -4.15 -5.86 16.81
CA TYR A 95 -5.05 -5.35 15.78
C TYR A 95 -4.96 -3.81 15.64
N ALA A 96 -4.78 -3.09 16.74
CA ALA A 96 -4.53 -1.65 16.69
C ALA A 96 -3.24 -1.32 15.91
N ARG A 97 -2.17 -2.10 16.14
CA ARG A 97 -0.94 -1.98 15.35
C ARG A 97 -1.20 -2.24 13.86
N GLU A 98 -1.95 -3.28 13.52
CA GLU A 98 -2.31 -3.61 12.13
C GLU A 98 -3.10 -2.46 11.49
N LEU A 99 -4.09 -1.89 12.19
CA LEU A 99 -4.86 -0.74 11.72
C LEU A 99 -4.00 0.47 11.42
N VAL A 100 -3.00 0.77 12.25
CA VAL A 100 -2.06 1.88 12.04
C VAL A 100 -1.21 1.65 10.80
N VAL A 101 -0.63 0.45 10.64
CA VAL A 101 0.18 0.09 9.47
C VAL A 101 -0.65 0.17 8.19
N LYS A 102 -1.84 -0.42 8.17
CA LYS A 102 -2.74 -0.36 7.01
C LYS A 102 -3.25 1.06 6.77
N GLY A 103 -3.54 1.82 7.83
CA GLY A 103 -3.98 3.20 7.74
C GLY A 103 -3.02 4.07 6.94
N PHE A 104 -1.72 3.89 7.14
CA PHE A 104 -0.70 4.64 6.41
C PHE A 104 -0.64 4.31 4.91
N LEU A 105 -1.03 3.10 4.52
CA LEU A 105 -1.12 2.67 3.12
C LEU A 105 -2.37 3.20 2.39
N THR A 106 -3.31 3.82 3.11
CA THR A 106 -4.56 4.32 2.51
C THR A 106 -4.36 5.62 1.74
N CYS A 107 -5.25 5.87 0.78
CA CYS A 107 -5.36 7.14 0.08
C CYS A 107 -6.30 8.14 0.79
N ALA A 108 -6.60 7.92 2.06
CA ALA A 108 -7.48 8.82 2.80
C ALA A 108 -6.86 10.22 2.92
N PRO A 109 -7.62 11.30 2.66
CA PRO A 109 -7.14 12.65 2.93
C PRO A 109 -6.83 12.80 4.42
N GLU A 110 -5.76 13.52 4.73
CA GLU A 110 -5.26 13.71 6.11
C GLU A 110 -5.09 12.37 6.89
N LYS A 111 -4.64 11.30 6.21
CA LYS A 111 -4.49 9.96 6.83
C LYS A 111 -3.63 10.01 8.09
N GLU A 112 -2.57 10.81 8.10
CA GLU A 112 -1.67 10.99 9.23
C GLU A 112 -2.43 11.51 10.46
N LYS A 113 -3.29 12.50 10.28
CA LYS A 113 -4.11 13.08 11.35
C LYS A 113 -5.16 12.08 11.86
N ILE A 114 -5.76 11.30 10.95
CA ILE A 114 -6.69 10.22 11.31
C ILE A 114 -5.98 9.17 12.18
N ILE A 115 -4.79 8.73 11.76
CA ILE A 115 -3.99 7.73 12.47
C ILE A 115 -3.50 8.29 13.80
N TYR A 116 -2.99 9.53 13.80
CA TYR A 116 -2.50 10.20 15.01
C TYR A 116 -3.60 10.30 16.08
N ARG A 117 -4.80 10.76 15.68
CA ARG A 117 -5.96 10.85 16.58
C ARG A 117 -6.35 9.48 17.14
N PHE A 118 -6.32 8.44 16.30
CA PHE A 118 -6.58 7.07 16.76
C PHE A 118 -5.54 6.62 17.78
N ILE A 119 -4.25 6.79 17.51
CA ILE A 119 -3.16 6.40 18.40
C ILE A 119 -3.28 7.14 19.73
N HIS A 120 -3.49 8.46 19.69
CA HIS A 120 -3.61 9.29 20.89
C HIS A 120 -4.79 8.84 21.75
N THR A 121 -5.98 8.67 21.16
CA THR A 121 -7.16 8.20 21.88
C THR A 121 -6.98 6.77 22.40
N LEU A 122 -6.26 5.91 21.66
CA LEU A 122 -5.97 4.54 22.11
C LEU A 122 -5.08 4.52 23.35
N TYR A 123 -4.09 5.40 23.44
CA TYR A 123 -3.24 5.51 24.61
C TYR A 123 -4.01 6.06 25.83
N ASP A 124 -4.98 6.96 25.62
CA ASP A 124 -5.81 7.53 26.69
C ASP A 124 -6.86 6.55 27.22
N VAL A 125 -7.53 5.83 26.32
CA VAL A 125 -8.70 4.99 26.65
C VAL A 125 -8.33 3.52 26.82
N GLY A 126 -7.23 3.10 26.21
CA GLY A 126 -6.77 1.71 26.13
C GLY A 126 -7.52 0.87 25.10
N PRO A 127 -7.29 -0.47 25.06
CA PRO A 127 -7.83 -1.39 24.06
C PRO A 127 -9.36 -1.42 23.95
N SER A 128 -10.07 -0.95 24.98
CA SER A 128 -11.55 -0.84 24.96
C SER A 128 -12.05 0.10 23.86
N LEU A 129 -11.20 1.00 23.33
CA LEU A 129 -11.50 1.88 22.21
C LEU A 129 -11.92 1.10 20.97
N LEU A 130 -11.25 -0.03 20.68
CA LEU A 130 -11.51 -0.87 19.50
C LEU A 130 -12.94 -1.45 19.44
N ARG A 131 -13.64 -1.47 20.57
CA ARG A 131 -15.05 -1.88 20.65
C ARG A 131 -16.02 -0.75 20.31
N ARG A 132 -15.54 0.49 20.26
CA ARG A 132 -16.34 1.70 19.98
C ARG A 132 -16.27 2.05 18.50
N LEU A 133 -16.86 1.21 17.64
CA LEU A 133 -16.75 1.32 16.18
C LEU A 133 -17.30 2.63 15.59
N SER A 134 -18.17 3.34 16.31
CA SER A 134 -18.72 4.63 15.92
C SER A 134 -17.97 5.84 16.52
N ASP A 135 -16.90 5.61 17.28
CA ASP A 135 -16.07 6.68 17.83
C ASP A 135 -15.38 7.46 16.69
N ASP A 136 -15.32 8.77 16.84
CA ASP A 136 -14.74 9.68 15.83
C ASP A 136 -13.25 9.46 15.61
N ALA A 137 -12.53 8.83 16.54
CA ALA A 137 -11.15 8.44 16.36
C ALA A 137 -11.00 7.09 15.65
N VAL A 138 -12.02 6.21 15.72
CA VAL A 138 -11.97 4.84 15.18
C VAL A 138 -12.59 4.74 13.81
N LEU A 139 -13.80 5.30 13.64
CA LEU A 139 -14.61 5.13 12.44
C LEU A 139 -13.91 5.60 11.13
N PRO A 140 -13.24 6.77 11.09
CA PRO A 140 -12.55 7.21 9.87
C PRO A 140 -11.44 6.25 9.46
N LEU A 141 -10.62 5.78 10.42
CA LEU A 141 -9.55 4.82 10.17
C LEU A 141 -10.08 3.48 9.66
N LEU A 142 -11.14 2.94 10.30
CA LEU A 142 -11.76 1.69 9.87
C LEU A 142 -12.36 1.81 8.45
N LYS A 143 -12.96 2.93 8.09
CA LYS A 143 -13.48 3.16 6.72
C LYS A 143 -12.35 3.18 5.70
N ALA A 144 -11.25 3.87 6.01
CA ALA A 144 -10.08 3.94 5.14
C ALA A 144 -9.45 2.56 4.94
N VAL A 145 -9.23 1.81 6.01
CA VAL A 145 -8.67 0.45 5.95
C VAL A 145 -9.59 -0.53 5.22
N ARG A 146 -10.92 -0.46 5.41
CA ARG A 146 -11.87 -1.28 4.62
C ARG A 146 -11.82 -0.96 3.13
N HIS A 147 -11.63 0.30 2.75
CA HIS A 147 -11.46 0.69 1.36
C HIS A 147 -10.18 0.08 0.77
N LEU A 148 -9.06 0.14 1.50
CA LEU A 148 -7.80 -0.49 1.14
C LEU A 148 -7.95 -2.02 0.99
N ASP A 149 -8.50 -2.70 2.01
CA ASP A 149 -8.68 -4.16 2.00
C ASP A 149 -9.60 -4.61 0.84
N GLY A 150 -10.65 -3.84 0.54
CA GLY A 150 -11.53 -4.06 -0.61
C GLY A 150 -10.79 -3.92 -1.94
N GLU A 151 -9.93 -2.93 -2.10
CA GLU A 151 -9.12 -2.74 -3.31
C GLU A 151 -8.10 -3.87 -3.49
N VAL A 152 -7.42 -4.26 -2.42
CA VAL A 152 -6.50 -5.43 -2.41
C VAL A 152 -7.24 -6.72 -2.80
N HIS A 153 -8.43 -6.95 -2.26
CA HIS A 153 -9.23 -8.13 -2.59
C HIS A 153 -9.58 -8.18 -4.08
N LEU A 154 -10.01 -7.08 -4.65
CA LEU A 154 -10.36 -6.99 -6.08
C LEU A 154 -9.12 -7.20 -6.96
N LEU A 155 -7.99 -6.57 -6.63
CA LEU A 155 -6.76 -6.69 -7.41
C LEU A 155 -6.18 -8.10 -7.40
N LYS A 156 -6.35 -8.87 -6.34
CA LYS A 156 -5.98 -10.31 -6.34
C LYS A 156 -6.65 -11.11 -7.46
N GLY A 157 -7.83 -10.69 -7.90
CA GLY A 157 -8.57 -11.31 -8.99
C GLY A 157 -8.41 -10.62 -10.36
N PHE A 158 -8.06 -9.34 -10.37
CA PHE A 158 -8.08 -8.51 -11.60
C PHE A 158 -6.71 -8.29 -12.22
N VAL A 159 -5.61 -8.48 -11.49
CA VAL A 159 -4.27 -8.39 -12.07
C VAL A 159 -4.13 -9.39 -13.21
N ARG A 160 -3.61 -8.91 -14.33
CA ARG A 160 -3.22 -9.72 -15.49
C ARG A 160 -1.73 -9.60 -15.69
N PHE A 161 -1.09 -10.73 -15.87
CA PHE A 161 0.32 -10.80 -16.20
C PHE A 161 0.47 -11.20 -17.67
N SER A 162 1.44 -10.59 -18.32
CA SER A 162 1.87 -10.94 -19.67
C SER A 162 3.28 -11.48 -19.62
N ASP A 163 3.56 -12.46 -20.46
CA ASP A 163 4.90 -13.06 -20.54
C ASP A 163 5.80 -12.27 -21.48
N PHE A 164 6.94 -11.84 -20.96
CA PHE A 164 8.02 -11.21 -21.69
C PHE A 164 9.29 -12.04 -21.48
N GLU A 165 9.55 -12.96 -22.42
CA GLU A 165 10.76 -13.80 -22.42
C GLU A 165 10.99 -14.53 -21.09
N GLY A 166 9.92 -15.09 -20.51
CA GLY A 166 9.97 -15.82 -19.24
C GLY A 166 9.86 -14.94 -17.99
N THR A 167 9.61 -13.64 -18.14
CA THR A 167 9.30 -12.74 -17.04
C THR A 167 7.83 -12.31 -17.12
N LEU A 168 7.08 -12.57 -16.07
CA LEU A 168 5.68 -12.16 -15.98
C LEU A 168 5.60 -10.69 -15.56
N VAL A 169 4.96 -9.86 -16.37
CA VAL A 169 4.82 -8.42 -16.09
C VAL A 169 3.35 -8.07 -16.00
N GLY A 170 2.98 -7.45 -14.87
CA GLY A 170 1.64 -6.93 -14.63
C GLY A 170 1.66 -5.45 -14.29
N GLU A 171 0.58 -4.75 -14.64
CA GLU A 171 0.40 -3.33 -14.33
C GLU A 171 -0.90 -3.14 -13.57
N ILE A 172 -0.88 -2.27 -12.57
CA ILE A 172 -2.05 -1.88 -11.77
C ILE A 172 -2.10 -0.36 -11.61
N LYS A 173 -3.32 0.16 -11.38
CA LYS A 173 -3.56 1.59 -11.11
C LYS A 173 -4.47 1.75 -9.89
N PRO A 174 -3.99 1.39 -8.70
CA PRO A 174 -4.76 1.46 -7.48
C PRO A 174 -4.84 2.90 -6.95
N LYS A 175 -5.77 3.15 -6.02
CA LYS A 175 -5.80 4.40 -5.25
C LYS A 175 -4.93 4.32 -4.00
N ASN A 176 -4.90 3.15 -3.36
CA ASN A 176 -4.14 2.92 -2.14
C ASN A 176 -2.78 2.27 -2.47
N ARG A 177 -1.80 2.38 -1.58
CA ARG A 177 -0.52 1.64 -1.70
C ARG A 177 -0.73 0.17 -1.38
N VAL A 178 -1.08 -0.62 -2.39
CA VAL A 178 -1.52 -2.02 -2.23
C VAL A 178 -0.41 -3.05 -2.34
N LEU A 179 0.74 -2.71 -2.92
CA LEU A 179 1.82 -3.68 -3.18
C LEU A 179 2.28 -4.45 -1.93
N PRO A 180 2.44 -3.83 -0.73
CA PRO A 180 2.80 -4.57 0.47
C PRO A 180 1.79 -5.66 0.85
N LEU A 181 0.50 -5.44 0.57
CA LEU A 181 -0.59 -6.37 0.88
C LEU A 181 -0.85 -7.40 -0.24
N LEU A 182 -0.50 -7.07 -1.48
CA LEU A 182 -0.56 -8.00 -2.63
C LEU A 182 0.63 -8.95 -2.66
N ARG A 183 1.79 -8.51 -2.15
CA ARG A 183 3.03 -9.29 -2.13
C ARG A 183 2.86 -10.74 -1.64
N PRO A 184 2.30 -11.01 -0.45
CA PRO A 184 2.19 -12.39 0.01
C PRO A 184 1.42 -13.26 -0.98
N HIS A 185 0.29 -12.75 -1.49
CA HIS A 185 -0.56 -13.48 -2.41
C HIS A 185 0.15 -13.87 -3.71
N PHE A 186 0.83 -12.92 -4.36
CA PHE A 186 1.47 -13.20 -5.65
C PHE A 186 2.80 -13.93 -5.50
N CYS A 187 3.61 -13.62 -4.46
CA CYS A 187 4.83 -14.37 -4.20
C CYS A 187 4.57 -15.84 -3.86
N ASP A 188 3.50 -16.13 -3.11
CA ASP A 188 3.14 -17.52 -2.78
C ASP A 188 2.56 -18.26 -4.00
N ARG A 189 1.70 -17.58 -4.78
CA ARG A 189 1.04 -18.17 -5.95
C ARG A 189 2.02 -18.47 -7.08
N MET A 190 2.99 -17.60 -7.30
CA MET A 190 3.97 -17.65 -8.40
C MET A 190 5.40 -17.80 -7.85
N TYR A 191 5.55 -18.70 -6.86
CA TYR A 191 6.77 -18.75 -6.09
C TYR A 191 8.00 -19.15 -6.91
N ASN A 192 7.81 -19.90 -8.02
CA ASN A 192 8.86 -20.33 -8.95
C ASN A 192 9.10 -19.36 -10.11
N GLU A 193 8.23 -18.35 -10.27
CA GLU A 193 8.25 -17.47 -11.42
C GLU A 193 9.01 -16.16 -11.11
N THR A 194 9.63 -15.61 -12.12
CA THR A 194 10.12 -14.22 -12.08
C THR A 194 9.00 -13.31 -12.53
N PHE A 195 8.63 -12.33 -11.68
CA PHE A 195 7.60 -11.38 -12.05
C PHE A 195 7.88 -9.96 -11.57
N LEU A 196 7.29 -9.01 -12.29
CA LEU A 196 7.22 -7.60 -11.94
C LEU A 196 5.76 -7.16 -11.92
N LEU A 197 5.30 -6.58 -10.80
CA LEU A 197 3.99 -5.96 -10.70
C LEU A 197 4.18 -4.45 -10.46
N TYR A 198 3.86 -3.65 -11.48
CA TYR A 198 4.05 -2.21 -11.47
C TYR A 198 2.80 -1.47 -11.00
N ASP A 199 2.95 -0.64 -9.97
CA ASP A 199 1.94 0.30 -9.52
C ASP A 199 2.16 1.66 -10.17
N ARG A 200 1.36 1.95 -11.20
CA ARG A 200 1.44 3.17 -11.98
C ARG A 200 1.08 4.44 -11.19
N THR A 201 0.25 4.30 -10.17
CA THR A 201 -0.19 5.44 -9.36
C THR A 201 0.90 5.93 -8.43
N HIS A 202 1.62 4.99 -7.80
CA HIS A 202 2.64 5.30 -6.80
C HIS A 202 4.06 5.19 -7.34
N GLN A 203 4.23 4.82 -8.63
CA GLN A 203 5.53 4.65 -9.28
C GLN A 203 6.44 3.70 -8.50
N GLU A 204 5.88 2.57 -8.10
CA GLU A 204 6.56 1.50 -7.37
C GLU A 204 6.38 0.17 -8.11
N ALA A 205 7.33 -0.73 -7.98
CA ALA A 205 7.22 -2.07 -8.52
C ALA A 205 7.53 -3.13 -7.47
N LEU A 206 6.67 -4.14 -7.37
CA LEU A 206 6.99 -5.39 -6.69
C LEU A 206 7.71 -6.30 -7.66
N VAL A 207 8.98 -6.55 -7.41
CA VAL A 207 9.83 -7.47 -8.18
C VAL A 207 10.01 -8.75 -7.37
N HIS A 208 9.83 -9.89 -8.05
CA HIS A 208 10.00 -11.21 -7.46
C HIS A 208 10.86 -12.11 -8.32
N GLN A 209 11.74 -12.85 -7.68
CA GLN A 209 12.46 -14.00 -8.20
C GLN A 209 12.35 -15.13 -7.17
N PRO A 210 12.50 -16.40 -7.55
CA PRO A 210 12.44 -17.51 -6.59
C PRO A 210 13.26 -17.25 -5.32
N GLY A 211 12.56 -17.18 -4.18
CA GLY A 211 13.17 -16.94 -2.86
C GLY A 211 13.56 -15.50 -2.55
N LYS A 212 13.33 -14.53 -3.44
CA LYS A 212 13.66 -13.11 -3.23
C LYS A 212 12.56 -12.20 -3.76
N TRP A 213 12.33 -11.11 -3.05
CA TRP A 213 11.40 -10.07 -3.52
C TRP A 213 11.87 -8.70 -3.00
N ALA A 214 11.46 -7.65 -3.70
CA ALA A 214 11.63 -6.27 -3.27
C ALA A 214 10.47 -5.41 -3.78
N ILE A 215 10.14 -4.34 -3.07
CA ILE A 215 9.33 -3.24 -3.58
C ILE A 215 10.28 -2.07 -3.76
N LEU A 216 10.36 -1.56 -4.99
CA LEU A 216 11.33 -0.55 -5.38
C LEU A 216 10.61 0.61 -6.09
N PRO A 217 11.07 1.86 -5.92
CA PRO A 217 10.59 2.97 -6.73
C PRO A 217 10.97 2.72 -8.19
N LEU A 218 10.04 3.01 -9.10
CA LEU A 218 10.20 2.88 -10.54
C LEU A 218 9.41 3.99 -11.22
N GLU A 219 10.05 5.12 -11.50
CA GLU A 219 9.40 6.35 -11.96
C GLU A 219 8.82 6.22 -13.38
N GLU A 220 9.56 5.60 -14.30
CA GLU A 220 9.11 5.38 -15.67
C GLU A 220 9.15 3.89 -16.01
N PHE A 221 8.01 3.34 -16.31
CA PHE A 221 7.87 1.99 -16.83
C PHE A 221 6.92 1.99 -18.03
N GLN A 222 7.42 1.54 -19.16
CA GLN A 222 6.61 1.27 -20.34
C GLN A 222 6.64 -0.22 -20.62
N MET A 223 5.46 -0.83 -20.61
CA MET A 223 5.33 -2.23 -21.01
C MET A 223 5.68 -2.35 -22.48
N ALA A 224 6.60 -3.25 -22.81
CA ALA A 224 6.95 -3.53 -24.21
C ALA A 224 5.72 -4.05 -24.99
N ALA A 225 5.75 -3.93 -26.31
CA ALA A 225 4.72 -4.54 -27.14
C ALA A 225 4.70 -6.06 -26.92
N PRO A 226 3.52 -6.68 -26.83
CA PRO A 226 3.41 -8.12 -26.60
C PRO A 226 4.00 -8.89 -27.80
N SER A 227 4.70 -9.99 -27.51
CA SER A 227 5.15 -10.92 -28.55
C SER A 227 3.95 -11.50 -29.32
N ALA A 228 4.19 -12.05 -30.52
CA ALA A 228 3.14 -12.71 -31.31
C ALA A 228 2.46 -13.85 -30.50
N GLN A 229 3.23 -14.58 -29.70
CA GLN A 229 2.72 -15.64 -28.83
C GLN A 229 1.87 -15.08 -27.70
N GLU A 230 2.32 -14.03 -27.01
CA GLU A 230 1.55 -13.36 -25.97
C GLU A 230 0.26 -12.77 -26.52
N ALA A 231 0.30 -12.13 -27.71
CA ALA A 231 -0.90 -11.63 -28.39
C ALA A 231 -1.89 -12.76 -28.71
N GLN A 232 -1.40 -13.97 -29.06
CA GLN A 232 -2.26 -15.14 -29.24
C GLN A 232 -2.91 -15.60 -27.93
N TYR A 233 -2.18 -15.62 -26.81
CA TYR A 233 -2.73 -15.97 -25.50
C TYR A 233 -3.79 -14.95 -25.04
N ARG A 234 -3.56 -13.66 -25.25
CA ARG A 234 -4.54 -12.61 -24.95
C ARG A 234 -5.83 -12.77 -25.76
N ARG A 235 -5.73 -13.08 -27.06
CA ARG A 235 -6.90 -13.36 -27.89
C ARG A 235 -7.66 -14.62 -27.43
N LEU A 236 -6.94 -15.67 -27.05
CA LEU A 236 -7.57 -16.88 -26.49
C LEU A 236 -8.27 -16.59 -25.18
N TRP A 237 -7.65 -15.80 -24.30
CA TRP A 237 -8.25 -15.38 -23.04
C TRP A 237 -9.51 -14.54 -23.24
N LYS A 238 -9.46 -13.56 -24.14
CA LYS A 238 -10.62 -12.74 -24.51
C LYS A 238 -11.76 -13.61 -25.06
N ARG A 239 -11.44 -14.51 -25.98
CA ARG A 239 -12.42 -15.43 -26.54
C ARG A 239 -13.04 -16.35 -25.49
N PHE A 240 -12.23 -16.87 -24.57
CA PHE A 240 -12.73 -17.65 -23.43
C PHE A 240 -13.67 -16.82 -22.55
N TYR A 241 -13.28 -15.61 -22.21
CA TYR A 241 -14.09 -14.69 -21.42
C TYR A 241 -15.46 -14.42 -22.07
N ASP A 242 -15.49 -14.14 -23.37
CA ASP A 242 -16.72 -13.88 -24.13
C ASP A 242 -17.59 -15.15 -24.28
N THR A 243 -16.97 -16.32 -24.33
CA THR A 243 -17.69 -17.60 -24.57
C THR A 243 -18.29 -18.17 -23.28
N ILE A 244 -17.66 -17.95 -22.12
CA ILE A 244 -18.12 -18.49 -20.84
C ILE A 244 -19.36 -17.75 -20.31
N GLU A 245 -19.69 -16.59 -20.88
CA GLU A 245 -20.86 -15.83 -20.45
C GLU A 245 -22.16 -16.57 -20.75
N ILE A 246 -22.96 -16.77 -19.73
CA ILE A 246 -24.33 -17.30 -19.86
C ILE A 246 -25.20 -16.11 -20.29
N LYS A 247 -25.64 -16.09 -21.55
CA LYS A 247 -26.36 -14.98 -22.17
C LYS A 247 -27.61 -14.54 -21.38
N GLU A 248 -28.33 -15.50 -20.82
CA GLU A 248 -29.53 -15.26 -20.01
C GLU A 248 -29.23 -14.57 -18.65
N ARG A 249 -27.97 -14.60 -18.22
CA ARG A 249 -27.48 -13.93 -17.01
C ARG A 249 -26.74 -12.64 -17.29
N HIS A 250 -26.69 -12.20 -18.57
CA HIS A 250 -26.02 -10.96 -18.95
C HIS A 250 -26.59 -9.76 -18.20
N ASN A 251 -25.80 -9.15 -17.33
CA ASN A 251 -26.16 -7.99 -16.55
C ASN A 251 -24.99 -7.01 -16.42
N PRO A 252 -24.87 -6.04 -17.34
CA PRO A 252 -23.76 -5.08 -17.35
C PRO A 252 -23.66 -4.25 -16.06
N ARG A 253 -24.78 -3.90 -15.44
CA ARG A 253 -24.77 -3.14 -14.18
C ARG A 253 -24.16 -3.96 -13.04
N ARG A 254 -24.53 -5.23 -12.92
CA ARG A 254 -23.97 -6.14 -11.91
C ARG A 254 -22.48 -6.41 -12.18
N ARG A 255 -22.10 -6.59 -13.45
CA ARG A 255 -20.69 -6.72 -13.82
C ARG A 255 -19.88 -5.50 -13.37
N MET A 256 -20.34 -4.29 -13.66
CA MET A 256 -19.65 -3.06 -13.25
C MET A 256 -19.63 -2.86 -11.73
N SER A 257 -20.60 -3.39 -11.00
CA SER A 257 -20.60 -3.38 -9.53
C SER A 257 -19.51 -4.30 -8.94
N ASN A 258 -19.35 -5.51 -9.51
CA ASN A 258 -18.39 -6.49 -9.03
C ASN A 258 -16.98 -6.26 -9.59
N MET A 259 -16.89 -5.69 -10.79
CA MET A 259 -15.68 -5.41 -11.55
C MET A 259 -15.73 -3.96 -12.04
N PRO A 260 -15.37 -2.98 -11.19
CA PRO A 260 -15.44 -1.56 -11.53
C PRO A 260 -14.60 -1.21 -12.76
N LYS A 261 -15.14 -0.35 -13.64
CA LYS A 261 -14.51 0.05 -14.90
C LYS A 261 -13.08 0.60 -14.76
N ARG A 262 -12.74 1.17 -13.60
CA ARG A 262 -11.40 1.71 -13.35
C ARG A 262 -10.28 0.67 -13.45
N TYR A 263 -10.61 -0.63 -13.31
CA TYR A 263 -9.63 -1.71 -13.45
C TYR A 263 -9.52 -2.24 -14.89
N TRP A 264 -10.46 -1.90 -15.77
CA TRP A 264 -10.53 -2.45 -17.12
C TRP A 264 -9.33 -2.04 -17.99
N GLU A 265 -8.76 -0.85 -17.74
CA GLU A 265 -7.58 -0.35 -18.45
C GLU A 265 -6.39 -1.34 -18.40
N THR A 266 -6.23 -2.05 -17.28
CA THR A 266 -5.12 -2.99 -17.04
C THR A 266 -5.53 -4.46 -17.24
N MET A 267 -6.76 -4.74 -17.66
CA MET A 267 -7.28 -6.08 -17.89
C MET A 267 -7.31 -6.38 -19.38
N THR A 268 -6.56 -7.40 -19.80
CA THR A 268 -6.35 -7.73 -21.22
C THR A 268 -7.63 -8.04 -21.97
N GLU A 269 -8.66 -8.58 -21.33
CA GLU A 269 -9.97 -8.88 -21.95
C GLU A 269 -10.80 -7.64 -22.31
N PHE A 270 -10.43 -6.47 -21.79
CA PHE A 270 -11.12 -5.20 -22.08
C PHE A 270 -10.30 -4.23 -22.93
N GLN A 271 -9.11 -4.63 -23.36
CA GLN A 271 -8.31 -3.87 -24.32
C GLN A 271 -8.84 -4.09 -25.74
N ASP A 272 -8.86 -3.02 -26.56
CA ASP A 272 -9.35 -3.09 -27.94
C ASP A 272 -8.46 -3.96 -28.83
N GLU A 273 -9.04 -4.54 -29.90
CA GLU A 273 -8.30 -5.42 -30.82
C GLU A 273 -7.15 -4.71 -31.54
N ASP A 274 -7.25 -3.40 -31.75
CA ASP A 274 -6.18 -2.59 -32.38
C ASP A 274 -4.90 -2.57 -31.53
N TYR A 275 -4.99 -2.71 -30.21
CA TYR A 275 -3.83 -2.86 -29.34
C TYR A 275 -3.04 -4.15 -29.62
N PHE A 276 -3.70 -5.20 -30.11
CA PHE A 276 -3.09 -6.48 -30.42
C PHE A 276 -2.49 -6.54 -31.82
N GLN A 277 -2.85 -5.59 -32.72
CA GLN A 277 -2.36 -5.55 -34.09
C GLN A 277 -1.03 -4.80 -34.22
N ALA A 278 -0.73 -3.88 -33.33
CA ALA A 278 0.50 -3.09 -33.36
C ALA A 278 1.80 -3.92 -33.23
N GLY A 279 1.71 -5.19 -32.76
CA GLY A 279 2.85 -6.12 -32.66
C GLY A 279 3.07 -7.01 -33.88
N THR A 280 2.17 -6.99 -34.87
CA THR A 280 2.25 -7.91 -36.05
C THR A 280 2.79 -7.26 -37.31
N ASP A 281 2.94 -5.94 -37.35
CA ASP A 281 3.37 -5.22 -38.59
C ASP A 281 4.90 -5.24 -38.85
N THR A 282 5.68 -6.04 -38.12
CA THR A 282 7.14 -6.13 -38.30
C THR A 282 7.66 -7.47 -38.83
N LEU A 283 6.80 -8.33 -39.40
CA LEU A 283 7.29 -9.50 -40.13
C LEU A 283 7.35 -9.18 -41.62
N PRO A 284 8.53 -9.19 -42.26
CA PRO A 284 8.61 -9.07 -43.72
C PRO A 284 7.94 -10.29 -44.33
N GLU A 285 6.99 -10.03 -45.26
CA GLU A 285 6.41 -11.07 -46.12
C GLU A 285 7.53 -11.91 -46.75
N SER A 286 7.62 -13.18 -46.36
CA SER A 286 8.42 -14.16 -47.09
C SER A 286 7.80 -14.35 -48.48
N ARG A 287 8.39 -13.69 -49.45
CA ARG A 287 8.11 -13.96 -50.88
C ARG A 287 8.35 -15.45 -51.16
N GLU A 288 7.27 -16.19 -51.29
CA GLU A 288 7.32 -17.49 -51.98
C GLU A 288 7.84 -17.28 -53.39
N LYS A 289 9.10 -17.64 -53.60
CA LYS A 289 9.62 -17.84 -54.94
C LYS A 289 9.05 -19.16 -55.49
N GLY A 290 8.14 -19.06 -56.43
CA GLY A 290 7.67 -20.19 -57.23
C GLY A 290 8.85 -20.95 -57.84
N LEU A 291 8.81 -22.28 -57.75
CA LEU A 291 9.68 -23.20 -58.47
C LEU A 291 9.27 -23.15 -59.96
N PRO A 292 10.23 -23.06 -60.90
CA PRO A 292 9.94 -23.24 -62.32
C PRO A 292 9.77 -24.73 -62.59
N GLU A 293 8.91 -25.01 -63.61
CA GLU A 293 8.62 -26.33 -64.18
C GLU A 293 9.87 -27.05 -64.68
#